data_73bcca24df74269a8c1d3392a7b8255a
#
_entry.id   73bcca24df74269a8c1d3392a7b8255a
#
_cell.length_a   1.000
_cell.length_b   1.000
_cell.length_c   1.000
_cell.angle_alpha   90.00
_cell.angle_beta   90.00
_cell.angle_gamma   90.00
#
_symmetry.space_group_name_H-M   'P 1'
#
loop_
_entity.id
_entity.type
_entity.pdbx_description
1 polymer ?
#
loop_
_entity_poly.entity_id
_entity_poly.type
_entity_poly.pdbx_seq_one_letter_code
_entity_poly.pdbx_strand_id
1 'polypeptide(L)'
;NPEKRKIRAWEKSSFAKKNNKLFAKSKIISNEILNTNKEHLLISNEIKKILSALPNCPLDDVPIGPDEKSNTEVKKSNNFSKFDFVPKSHFEIGKHLDLMDFDTATKTSGTRFVFLKGKLALLERGISNFMLDIHTQKFGYKEISPPLIVNERTMYGTGQLPKFENDQFEIKFDDSIDRKFLIPTAEVILTNMVRETFVKKEDLPLRFVASTACFRKEAGSY
;
A
#
# COMPACT_ATOMS: atom_id res chain seq x y z
N ASN A 1 3.34 67.89 42.56
CA ASN A 1 1.97 67.81 43.00
C ASN A 1 1.65 66.38 43.43
N PRO A 2 1.37 66.11 44.73
CA PRO A 2 1.14 64.79 45.23
C PRO A 2 -0.09 64.11 44.62
N GLU A 3 -1.10 64.82 44.24
CA GLU A 3 -2.31 64.27 43.60
C GLU A 3 -2.03 63.70 42.22
N LYS A 4 -1.22 64.38 41.38
CA LYS A 4 -0.82 63.80 40.07
C LYS A 4 -0.01 62.50 40.22
N ARG A 5 0.76 62.34 41.29
CA ARG A 5 1.49 61.09 41.60
C ARG A 5 0.52 59.96 41.97
N LYS A 6 -0.51 60.26 42.76
CA LYS A 6 -1.52 59.27 43.19
C LYS A 6 -2.37 58.81 42.01
N ILE A 7 -2.79 59.72 41.13
CA ILE A 7 -3.55 59.35 39.91
C ILE A 7 -2.72 58.48 38.98
N ARG A 8 -1.45 58.85 38.71
CA ARG A 8 -0.56 58.03 37.86
C ARG A 8 -0.27 56.64 38.52
N ALA A 9 -0.14 56.57 39.82
CA ALA A 9 0.05 55.31 40.54
C ALA A 9 -1.22 54.46 40.48
N TRP A 10 -2.40 55.02 40.55
CA TRP A 10 -3.68 54.35 40.42
C TRP A 10 -3.90 53.86 38.99
N GLU A 11 -3.64 54.69 37.95
CA GLU A 11 -3.73 54.31 36.56
C GLU A 11 -2.77 53.16 36.21
N LYS A 12 -1.51 53.20 36.66
CA LYS A 12 -0.54 52.10 36.50
C LYS A 12 -1.02 50.81 37.19
N SER A 13 -1.57 50.92 38.40
CA SER A 13 -2.08 49.75 39.13
C SER A 13 -3.32 49.15 38.47
N SER A 14 -4.24 49.99 38.02
CA SER A 14 -5.44 49.55 37.29
C SER A 14 -5.11 48.93 35.97
N PHE A 15 -4.19 49.54 35.20
CA PHE A 15 -3.69 49.00 33.92
C PHE A 15 -2.96 47.67 34.11
N ALA A 16 -2.11 47.58 35.14
CA ALA A 16 -1.41 46.32 35.47
C ALA A 16 -2.37 45.20 35.87
N LYS A 17 -3.40 45.51 36.70
CA LYS A 17 -4.45 44.54 37.08
C LYS A 17 -5.25 44.05 35.88
N LYS A 18 -5.61 44.95 34.93
CA LYS A 18 -6.34 44.63 33.71
C LYS A 18 -5.46 43.76 32.79
N ASN A 19 -4.18 44.08 32.63
CA ASN A 19 -3.25 43.26 31.85
C ASN A 19 -3.02 41.90 32.49
N ASN A 20 -2.85 41.77 33.78
CA ASN A 20 -2.71 40.51 34.48
C ASN A 20 -3.92 39.58 34.25
N LYS A 21 -5.15 40.13 34.25
CA LYS A 21 -6.37 39.38 33.93
C LYS A 21 -6.37 38.87 32.48
N LEU A 22 -5.94 39.73 31.56
CA LEU A 22 -5.86 39.36 30.14
C LEU A 22 -4.79 38.26 29.92
N PHE A 23 -3.63 38.38 30.56
CA PHE A 23 -2.59 37.34 30.50
C PHE A 23 -3.05 36.03 31.11
N ALA A 24 -3.74 36.06 32.25
CA ALA A 24 -4.31 34.85 32.86
C ALA A 24 -5.34 34.19 31.92
N LYS A 25 -6.24 35.01 31.34
CA LYS A 25 -7.23 34.49 30.39
C LYS A 25 -6.57 33.94 29.12
N SER A 26 -5.55 34.61 28.57
CA SER A 26 -4.77 34.12 27.43
C SER A 26 -4.09 32.80 27.73
N LYS A 27 -3.51 32.63 28.92
CA LYS A 27 -2.90 31.38 29.34
C LYS A 27 -3.91 30.21 29.45
N ILE A 28 -5.10 30.48 29.98
CA ILE A 28 -6.18 29.49 30.05
C ILE A 28 -6.58 29.06 28.65
N ILE A 29 -6.88 30.03 27.76
CA ILE A 29 -7.26 29.73 26.38
C ILE A 29 -6.16 28.97 25.65
N SER A 30 -4.90 29.33 25.83
CA SER A 30 -3.78 28.61 25.22
C SER A 30 -3.71 27.16 25.70
N ASN A 31 -3.96 26.90 26.98
CA ASN A 31 -4.00 25.53 27.51
C ASN A 31 -5.22 24.74 26.99
N GLU A 32 -6.38 25.38 26.86
CA GLU A 32 -7.56 24.78 26.25
C GLU A 32 -7.31 24.41 24.78
N ILE A 33 -6.72 25.31 24.00
CA ILE A 33 -6.32 25.04 22.62
C ILE A 33 -5.35 23.85 22.53
N LEU A 34 -4.33 23.81 23.41
CA LEU A 34 -3.39 22.70 23.44
C LEU A 34 -4.06 21.35 23.75
N ASN A 35 -4.98 21.33 24.70
CA ASN A 35 -5.71 20.12 25.06
C ASN A 35 -6.66 19.67 23.96
N THR A 36 -7.43 20.61 23.41
CA THR A 36 -8.35 20.33 22.28
C THR A 36 -7.59 19.84 21.03
N ASN A 37 -6.42 20.42 20.74
CA ASN A 37 -5.58 19.97 19.64
C ASN A 37 -5.03 18.54 19.85
N LYS A 38 -4.67 18.19 21.09
CA LYS A 38 -4.26 16.81 21.42
C LYS A 38 -5.41 15.83 21.22
N GLU A 39 -6.58 16.16 21.73
CA GLU A 39 -7.80 15.33 21.58
C GLU A 39 -8.18 15.17 20.10
N HIS A 40 -8.19 16.27 19.36
CA HIS A 40 -8.42 16.28 17.91
C HIS A 40 -7.44 15.36 17.16
N LEU A 41 -6.16 15.41 17.51
CA LEU A 41 -5.13 14.56 16.88
C LEU A 41 -5.39 13.07 17.16
N LEU A 42 -5.75 12.72 18.41
CA LEU A 42 -6.07 11.34 18.77
C LEU A 42 -7.28 10.82 17.99
N ILE A 43 -8.37 11.57 17.99
CA ILE A 43 -9.60 11.22 17.26
C ILE A 43 -9.34 11.12 15.75
N SER A 44 -8.60 12.06 15.17
CA SER A 44 -8.26 12.05 13.76
C SER A 44 -7.43 10.83 13.36
N ASN A 45 -6.48 10.43 14.21
CA ASN A 45 -5.68 9.23 13.98
C ASN A 45 -6.53 7.95 14.09
N GLU A 46 -7.48 7.90 15.02
CA GLU A 46 -8.40 6.77 15.17
C GLU A 46 -9.33 6.65 13.94
N ILE A 47 -9.93 7.76 13.51
CA ILE A 47 -10.74 7.80 12.28
C ILE A 47 -9.92 7.34 11.08
N LYS A 48 -8.71 7.84 10.92
CA LYS A 48 -7.82 7.44 9.83
C LYS A 48 -7.51 5.95 9.86
N LYS A 49 -7.25 5.39 11.04
CA LYS A 49 -7.02 3.95 11.22
C LYS A 49 -8.23 3.13 10.80
N ILE A 50 -9.43 3.51 11.22
CA ILE A 50 -10.66 2.83 10.84
C ILE A 50 -10.89 2.92 9.33
N LEU A 51 -10.86 4.13 8.76
CA LEU A 51 -11.11 4.34 7.33
C LEU A 51 -10.11 3.62 6.44
N SER A 52 -8.84 3.54 6.84
CA SER A 52 -7.81 2.84 6.05
C SER A 52 -7.95 1.32 6.07
N ALA A 53 -8.71 0.75 7.00
CA ALA A 53 -8.99 -0.68 7.08
C ALA A 53 -10.31 -1.08 6.39
N LEU A 54 -11.19 -0.12 6.11
CA LEU A 54 -12.46 -0.40 5.44
C LEU A 54 -12.22 -0.73 3.96
N PRO A 55 -12.94 -1.74 3.41
CA PRO A 55 -12.94 -2.00 1.99
C PRO A 55 -13.62 -0.85 1.23
N ASN A 56 -13.31 -0.72 -0.07
CA ASN A 56 -14.00 0.24 -0.92
C ASN A 56 -15.48 -0.13 -1.09
N CYS A 57 -16.32 0.86 -1.40
CA CYS A 57 -17.73 0.61 -1.70
C CYS A 57 -17.85 -0.24 -2.96
N PRO A 58 -18.65 -1.32 -2.93
CA PRO A 58 -18.93 -2.10 -4.12
C PRO A 58 -19.81 -1.30 -5.10
N LEU A 59 -19.82 -1.70 -6.36
CA LEU A 59 -20.80 -1.19 -7.34
C LEU A 59 -22.22 -1.71 -7.02
N ASP A 60 -23.23 -1.02 -7.53
CA ASP A 60 -24.64 -1.35 -7.24
C ASP A 60 -25.10 -2.71 -7.79
N ASP A 61 -24.40 -3.23 -8.81
CA ASP A 61 -24.67 -4.54 -9.43
C ASP A 61 -24.02 -5.72 -8.68
N VAL A 62 -23.22 -5.44 -7.66
CA VAL A 62 -22.62 -6.50 -6.82
C VAL A 62 -23.67 -7.08 -5.87
N PRO A 63 -23.94 -8.39 -5.91
CA PRO A 63 -24.94 -8.99 -5.04
C PRO A 63 -24.53 -8.91 -3.57
N ILE A 64 -25.52 -8.63 -2.72
CA ILE A 64 -25.32 -8.65 -1.27
C ILE A 64 -25.37 -10.10 -0.79
N GLY A 65 -24.35 -10.53 -0.05
CA GLY A 65 -24.28 -11.89 0.50
C GLY A 65 -23.17 -12.05 1.54
N PRO A 66 -23.24 -13.11 2.37
CA PRO A 66 -22.28 -13.35 3.44
C PRO A 66 -20.95 -13.95 2.96
N ASP A 67 -20.91 -14.58 1.79
CA ASP A 67 -19.73 -15.26 1.26
C ASP A 67 -19.76 -15.33 -0.29
N GLU A 68 -18.73 -15.95 -0.87
CA GLU A 68 -18.57 -16.15 -2.31
C GLU A 68 -19.68 -16.95 -2.99
N LYS A 69 -20.46 -17.73 -2.24
CA LYS A 69 -21.60 -18.51 -2.79
C LYS A 69 -22.76 -17.61 -3.20
N SER A 70 -22.77 -16.40 -2.69
CA SER A 70 -23.73 -15.37 -3.07
C SER A 70 -23.38 -14.67 -4.39
N ASN A 71 -22.22 -14.94 -4.97
CA ASN A 71 -21.81 -14.36 -6.23
C ASN A 71 -22.66 -14.88 -7.39
N THR A 72 -23.02 -13.97 -8.30
CA THR A 72 -23.75 -14.30 -9.51
C THR A 72 -22.79 -14.65 -10.64
N GLU A 73 -22.95 -15.83 -11.25
CA GLU A 73 -22.15 -16.21 -12.42
C GLU A 73 -22.53 -15.30 -13.62
N VAL A 74 -21.62 -14.42 -14.02
CA VAL A 74 -21.82 -13.47 -15.12
C VAL A 74 -21.67 -14.14 -16.49
N LYS A 75 -20.72 -15.06 -16.61
CA LYS A 75 -20.42 -15.75 -17.86
C LYS A 75 -19.74 -17.09 -17.61
N LYS A 76 -20.17 -18.10 -18.34
CA LYS A 76 -19.55 -19.44 -18.36
C LYS A 76 -19.17 -19.81 -19.77
N SER A 77 -17.96 -20.30 -19.97
CA SER A 77 -17.56 -20.91 -21.22
C SER A 77 -18.04 -22.36 -21.26
N ASN A 78 -18.75 -22.73 -22.29
CA ASN A 78 -19.21 -24.10 -22.48
C ASN A 78 -18.25 -24.96 -23.33
N ASN A 79 -17.17 -24.35 -23.84
CA ASN A 79 -16.15 -25.03 -24.64
C ASN A 79 -15.03 -25.57 -23.74
N PHE A 80 -15.30 -26.64 -23.01
CA PHE A 80 -14.25 -27.36 -22.30
C PHE A 80 -13.83 -28.59 -23.13
N SER A 81 -12.52 -28.72 -23.36
CA SER A 81 -11.97 -29.97 -23.86
C SER A 81 -12.18 -31.04 -22.78
N LYS A 82 -12.89 -32.11 -23.15
CA LYS A 82 -13.00 -33.27 -22.28
C LYS A 82 -11.74 -34.11 -22.51
N PHE A 83 -10.99 -34.34 -21.43
CA PHE A 83 -9.86 -35.25 -21.47
C PHE A 83 -10.36 -36.68 -21.20
N ASP A 84 -9.82 -37.62 -21.89
CA ASP A 84 -10.00 -39.07 -21.68
C ASP A 84 -9.05 -39.66 -20.61
N PHE A 85 -8.25 -38.76 -20.01
CA PHE A 85 -7.31 -39.06 -18.94
C PHE A 85 -7.45 -38.06 -17.79
N VAL A 86 -6.90 -38.42 -16.61
CA VAL A 86 -6.83 -37.50 -15.45
C VAL A 86 -5.66 -36.53 -15.64
N PRO A 87 -5.91 -35.23 -15.84
CA PRO A 87 -4.84 -34.26 -16.04
C PRO A 87 -4.03 -34.07 -14.75
N LYS A 88 -2.72 -34.09 -14.88
CA LYS A 88 -1.80 -33.78 -13.77
C LYS A 88 -1.71 -32.26 -13.57
N SER A 89 -1.48 -31.83 -12.33
CA SER A 89 -1.19 -30.45 -12.02
C SER A 89 0.15 -29.97 -12.61
N HIS A 90 0.30 -28.67 -12.78
CA HIS A 90 1.55 -28.09 -13.32
C HIS A 90 2.79 -28.45 -12.50
N PHE A 91 2.68 -28.51 -11.17
CA PHE A 91 3.79 -28.87 -10.31
C PHE A 91 4.13 -30.37 -10.39
N GLU A 92 3.16 -31.26 -10.56
CA GLU A 92 3.42 -32.68 -10.81
C GLU A 92 4.13 -32.90 -12.15
N ILE A 93 3.70 -32.19 -13.19
CA ILE A 93 4.35 -32.24 -14.52
C ILE A 93 5.77 -31.70 -14.41
N GLY A 94 5.95 -30.53 -13.79
CA GLY A 94 7.27 -29.90 -13.64
C GLY A 94 8.25 -30.75 -12.83
N LYS A 95 7.78 -31.41 -11.78
CA LYS A 95 8.58 -32.34 -10.96
C LYS A 95 8.93 -33.60 -11.75
N HIS A 96 7.98 -34.19 -12.48
CA HIS A 96 8.19 -35.39 -13.30
C HIS A 96 9.21 -35.14 -14.41
N LEU A 97 9.22 -33.96 -15.00
CA LEU A 97 10.17 -33.57 -16.03
C LEU A 97 11.54 -33.10 -15.49
N ASP A 98 11.73 -33.08 -14.18
CA ASP A 98 12.89 -32.50 -13.48
C ASP A 98 13.16 -31.03 -13.83
N LEU A 99 12.09 -30.28 -14.09
CA LEU A 99 12.15 -28.86 -14.44
C LEU A 99 11.74 -27.92 -13.28
N MET A 100 11.09 -28.48 -12.24
CA MET A 100 10.72 -27.78 -11.00
C MET A 100 11.29 -28.52 -9.80
N ASP A 101 12.03 -27.81 -8.95
CA ASP A 101 12.70 -28.38 -7.79
C ASP A 101 12.23 -27.65 -6.52
N PHE A 102 11.31 -28.31 -5.80
CA PHE A 102 10.74 -27.80 -4.56
C PHE A 102 11.58 -28.16 -3.35
N ASP A 103 12.27 -29.30 -3.40
CA ASP A 103 13.04 -29.81 -2.27
C ASP A 103 14.27 -28.91 -2.00
N THR A 104 15.00 -28.56 -3.05
CA THR A 104 16.11 -27.58 -2.96
C THR A 104 15.60 -26.20 -2.57
N ALA A 105 14.44 -25.76 -3.10
CA ALA A 105 13.86 -24.47 -2.73
C ALA A 105 13.46 -24.43 -1.24
N THR A 106 12.86 -25.50 -0.73
CA THR A 106 12.51 -25.60 0.69
C THR A 106 13.76 -25.53 1.58
N LYS A 107 14.84 -26.20 1.18
CA LYS A 107 16.11 -26.21 1.91
C LYS A 107 16.79 -24.83 1.94
N THR A 108 16.69 -24.05 0.86
CA THR A 108 17.40 -22.79 0.70
C THR A 108 16.59 -21.56 1.11
N SER A 109 15.28 -21.60 0.89
CA SER A 109 14.41 -20.41 1.02
C SER A 109 13.17 -20.65 1.87
N GLY A 110 12.83 -21.92 2.12
CA GLY A 110 11.61 -22.31 2.85
C GLY A 110 10.53 -22.88 1.94
N THR A 111 9.40 -23.23 2.54
CA THR A 111 8.22 -23.75 1.82
C THR A 111 7.64 -22.68 0.88
N ARG A 112 6.95 -23.11 -0.19
CA ARG A 112 6.29 -22.26 -1.20
C ARG A 112 7.23 -21.53 -2.16
N PHE A 113 8.52 -21.89 -2.16
CA PHE A 113 9.46 -21.48 -3.20
C PHE A 113 9.72 -22.63 -4.17
N VAL A 114 10.16 -22.31 -5.36
CA VAL A 114 10.48 -23.29 -6.41
C VAL A 114 11.71 -22.83 -7.21
N PHE A 115 12.58 -23.76 -7.58
CA PHE A 115 13.58 -23.52 -8.61
C PHE A 115 13.03 -24.01 -9.95
N LEU A 116 12.98 -23.11 -10.93
CA LEU A 116 12.74 -23.47 -12.33
C LEU A 116 14.08 -23.80 -12.99
N LYS A 117 14.15 -24.92 -13.69
CA LYS A 117 15.41 -25.41 -14.25
C LYS A 117 15.36 -25.54 -15.77
N GLY A 118 16.50 -25.38 -16.41
CA GLY A 118 16.71 -25.71 -17.82
C GLY A 118 15.70 -25.04 -18.77
N LYS A 119 14.98 -25.84 -19.55
CA LYS A 119 14.01 -25.36 -20.53
C LYS A 119 12.84 -24.59 -19.93
N LEU A 120 12.43 -24.91 -18.71
CA LEU A 120 11.33 -24.18 -18.05
C LEU A 120 11.76 -22.76 -17.64
N ALA A 121 12.97 -22.59 -17.11
CA ALA A 121 13.52 -21.27 -16.83
C ALA A 121 13.70 -20.43 -18.12
N LEU A 122 14.11 -21.06 -19.23
CA LEU A 122 14.16 -20.41 -20.54
C LEU A 122 12.78 -19.98 -21.02
N LEU A 123 11.76 -20.84 -20.84
CA LEU A 123 10.38 -20.58 -21.24
C LEU A 123 9.79 -19.42 -20.42
N GLU A 124 9.97 -19.40 -19.10
CA GLU A 124 9.53 -18.31 -18.22
C GLU A 124 10.07 -16.96 -18.68
N ARG A 125 11.39 -16.88 -18.93
CA ARG A 125 12.03 -15.67 -19.44
C ARG A 125 11.51 -15.30 -20.84
N GLY A 126 11.32 -16.28 -21.71
CA GLY A 126 10.78 -16.06 -23.06
C GLY A 126 9.37 -15.49 -23.04
N ILE A 127 8.49 -16.03 -22.18
CA ILE A 127 7.11 -15.55 -22.04
C ILE A 127 7.11 -14.13 -21.42
N SER A 128 7.94 -13.88 -20.43
CA SER A 128 8.06 -12.55 -19.81
C SER A 128 8.47 -11.49 -20.82
N ASN A 129 9.50 -11.75 -21.63
CA ASN A 129 9.94 -10.85 -22.70
C ASN A 129 8.86 -10.66 -23.76
N PHE A 130 8.20 -11.74 -24.18
CA PHE A 130 7.11 -11.68 -25.15
C PHE A 130 5.94 -10.81 -24.68
N MET A 131 5.56 -10.91 -23.42
CA MET A 131 4.52 -10.04 -22.85
C MET A 131 4.94 -8.57 -22.80
N LEU A 132 6.18 -8.28 -22.42
CA LEU A 132 6.72 -6.91 -22.44
C LEU A 132 6.71 -6.33 -23.86
N ASP A 133 7.17 -7.11 -24.85
CA ASP A 133 7.22 -6.70 -26.25
C ASP A 133 5.81 -6.39 -26.79
N ILE A 134 4.83 -7.23 -26.50
CA ILE A 134 3.44 -6.97 -26.89
C ILE A 134 2.92 -5.67 -26.27
N HIS A 135 3.12 -5.46 -24.99
CA HIS A 135 2.60 -4.27 -24.32
C HIS A 135 3.28 -2.99 -24.79
N THR A 136 4.59 -3.03 -25.01
CA THR A 136 5.34 -1.86 -25.47
C THR A 136 5.10 -1.55 -26.95
N GLN A 137 5.13 -2.57 -27.82
CA GLN A 137 5.07 -2.38 -29.27
C GLN A 137 3.65 -2.25 -29.81
N LYS A 138 2.65 -2.97 -29.23
CA LYS A 138 1.28 -2.97 -29.75
C LYS A 138 0.33 -2.08 -28.96
N PHE A 139 0.53 -1.92 -27.65
CA PHE A 139 -0.40 -1.22 -26.78
C PHE A 139 0.12 0.12 -26.26
N GLY A 140 1.33 0.53 -26.65
CA GLY A 140 1.90 1.82 -26.32
C GLY A 140 2.23 2.00 -24.83
N TYR A 141 2.52 0.92 -24.12
CA TYR A 141 3.03 0.99 -22.76
C TYR A 141 4.50 1.39 -22.76
N LYS A 142 4.88 2.19 -21.77
CA LYS A 142 6.28 2.50 -21.49
C LYS A 142 6.83 1.49 -20.52
N GLU A 143 7.88 0.79 -20.90
CA GLU A 143 8.57 -0.14 -20.01
C GLU A 143 9.35 0.62 -18.94
N ILE A 144 9.24 0.16 -17.70
CA ILE A 144 9.92 0.71 -16.53
C ILE A 144 10.66 -0.43 -15.83
N SER A 145 11.91 -0.19 -15.46
CA SER A 145 12.68 -1.06 -14.57
C SER A 145 12.74 -0.42 -13.17
N PRO A 146 11.80 -0.75 -12.28
CA PRO A 146 11.67 -0.08 -11.01
C PRO A 146 12.53 -0.73 -9.92
N PRO A 147 12.85 -0.02 -8.82
CA PRO A 147 13.38 -0.61 -7.60
C PRO A 147 12.41 -1.66 -7.03
N LEU A 148 12.97 -2.68 -6.35
CA LEU A 148 12.16 -3.74 -5.71
C LEU A 148 11.87 -3.48 -4.23
N ILE A 149 12.45 -2.42 -3.67
CA ILE A 149 12.30 -2.01 -2.27
C ILE A 149 11.61 -0.66 -2.23
N VAL A 150 10.55 -0.57 -1.44
CA VAL A 150 9.73 0.64 -1.30
C VAL A 150 9.56 1.04 0.16
N ASN A 151 9.22 2.30 0.41
CA ASN A 151 8.88 2.79 1.75
C ASN A 151 7.41 2.50 2.11
N GLU A 152 7.11 2.60 3.40
CA GLU A 152 5.75 2.40 3.95
C GLU A 152 4.70 3.28 3.25
N ARG A 153 5.02 4.53 2.98
CA ARG A 153 4.11 5.47 2.32
C ARG A 153 3.71 5.02 0.92
N THR A 154 4.61 4.36 0.19
CA THR A 154 4.35 3.77 -1.12
C THR A 154 3.38 2.59 -1.00
N MET A 155 3.58 1.73 -0.02
CA MET A 155 2.68 0.59 0.27
C MET A 155 1.28 1.06 0.67
N TYR A 156 1.21 2.11 1.49
CA TYR A 156 -0.06 2.73 1.89
C TYR A 156 -0.80 3.36 0.69
N GLY A 157 -0.08 3.99 -0.23
CA GLY A 157 -0.66 4.68 -1.39
C GLY A 157 -1.41 3.77 -2.36
N THR A 158 -1.16 2.47 -2.33
CA THR A 158 -1.83 1.45 -3.15
C THR A 158 -2.66 0.46 -2.32
N GLY A 159 -2.93 0.78 -1.05
CA GLY A 159 -3.81 -0.02 -0.19
C GLY A 159 -3.22 -1.36 0.30
N GLN A 160 -1.90 -1.57 0.14
CA GLN A 160 -1.24 -2.75 0.70
C GLN A 160 -1.15 -2.66 2.22
N LEU A 161 -0.94 -1.46 2.76
CA LEU A 161 -0.97 -1.18 4.17
C LEU A 161 -2.18 -0.32 4.52
N PRO A 162 -2.77 -0.51 5.71
CA PRO A 162 -2.45 -1.49 6.74
C PRO A 162 -3.05 -2.88 6.50
N LYS A 163 -3.96 -3.05 5.55
CA LYS A 163 -4.85 -4.21 5.40
C LYS A 163 -4.11 -5.53 5.21
N PHE A 164 -3.05 -5.54 4.40
CA PHE A 164 -2.30 -6.75 4.04
C PHE A 164 -0.90 -6.78 4.67
N GLU A 165 -0.71 -6.14 5.82
CA GLU A 165 0.61 -6.03 6.46
C GLU A 165 1.26 -7.39 6.75
N ASN A 166 0.47 -8.38 7.16
CA ASN A 166 0.97 -9.71 7.47
C ASN A 166 1.52 -10.47 6.25
N ASP A 167 1.08 -10.10 5.05
CA ASP A 167 1.52 -10.72 3.79
C ASP A 167 2.76 -10.06 3.20
N GLN A 168 3.23 -8.96 3.78
CA GLN A 168 4.35 -8.20 3.26
C GLN A 168 5.70 -8.64 3.86
N PHE A 169 6.75 -8.64 3.04
CA PHE A 169 8.13 -8.77 3.52
C PHE A 169 8.67 -7.41 3.92
N GLU A 170 8.74 -7.16 5.22
CA GLU A 170 9.40 -5.98 5.76
C GLU A 170 10.90 -6.21 5.87
N ILE A 171 11.70 -5.22 5.44
CA ILE A 171 13.15 -5.23 5.53
C ILE A 171 13.54 -4.29 6.67
N LYS A 172 14.32 -4.80 7.61
CA LYS A 172 14.90 -4.00 8.69
C LYS A 172 16.28 -3.48 8.27
N PHE A 173 16.43 -2.16 8.34
CA PHE A 173 17.75 -1.49 8.27
C PHE A 173 18.09 -1.01 9.68
N ASP A 174 19.30 -1.24 10.13
CA ASP A 174 19.70 -1.16 11.54
C ASP A 174 19.43 0.19 12.24
N ASP A 175 19.33 1.32 11.55
CA ASP A 175 19.15 2.63 12.18
C ASP A 175 18.05 3.50 11.57
N SER A 176 17.19 2.97 10.69
CA SER A 176 16.16 3.79 10.08
C SER A 176 14.81 3.64 10.76
N ILE A 177 14.20 4.76 11.12
CA ILE A 177 12.81 4.85 11.58
C ILE A 177 11.85 4.50 10.44
N ASP A 178 12.31 4.58 9.19
CA ASP A 178 11.50 4.35 8.01
C ASP A 178 11.41 2.87 7.67
N ARG A 179 10.21 2.34 7.72
CA ARG A 179 9.92 0.96 7.30
C ARG A 179 10.10 0.79 5.80
N LYS A 180 10.75 -0.30 5.40
CA LYS A 180 10.97 -0.69 4.01
C LYS A 180 10.39 -2.06 3.73
N PHE A 181 9.91 -2.25 2.50
CA PHE A 181 9.23 -3.48 2.09
C PHE A 181 9.72 -3.94 0.73
N LEU A 182 9.78 -5.25 0.52
CA LEU A 182 9.85 -5.81 -0.83
C LEU A 182 8.50 -5.62 -1.52
N ILE A 183 8.49 -5.28 -2.81
CA ILE A 183 7.26 -5.07 -3.56
C ILE A 183 6.46 -6.37 -3.71
N PRO A 184 5.16 -6.40 -3.35
CA PRO A 184 4.28 -7.54 -3.60
C PRO A 184 3.79 -7.61 -5.06
N THR A 185 3.91 -6.52 -5.78
CA THR A 185 3.56 -6.33 -7.18
C THR A 185 4.23 -5.06 -7.73
N ALA A 186 4.57 -5.04 -9.01
CA ALA A 186 5.09 -3.84 -9.65
C ALA A 186 4.11 -2.65 -9.62
N GLU A 187 2.81 -2.93 -9.55
CA GLU A 187 1.75 -1.91 -9.43
C GLU A 187 2.03 -0.92 -8.31
N VAL A 188 2.49 -1.40 -7.15
CA VAL A 188 2.79 -0.56 -5.99
C VAL A 188 3.74 0.58 -6.34
N ILE A 189 4.80 0.29 -7.07
CA ILE A 189 5.80 1.30 -7.41
C ILE A 189 5.41 2.11 -8.63
N LEU A 190 4.83 1.48 -9.65
CA LEU A 190 4.44 2.16 -10.89
C LEU A 190 3.34 3.19 -10.65
N THR A 191 2.31 2.86 -9.86
CA THR A 191 1.23 3.79 -9.50
C THR A 191 1.76 4.99 -8.70
N ASN A 192 2.72 4.75 -7.81
CA ASN A 192 3.33 5.81 -7.01
C ASN A 192 4.28 6.74 -7.79
N MET A 193 4.61 6.45 -9.05
CA MET A 193 5.39 7.37 -9.90
C MET A 193 4.69 8.71 -10.10
N VAL A 194 3.37 8.74 -10.04
CA VAL A 194 2.56 9.95 -10.20
C VAL A 194 1.94 10.45 -8.89
N ARG A 195 2.30 9.83 -7.75
CA ARG A 195 1.81 10.26 -6.44
C ARG A 195 2.22 11.70 -6.17
N GLU A 196 1.26 12.52 -5.72
CA GLU A 196 1.49 13.93 -5.38
C GLU A 196 2.09 14.78 -6.52
N THR A 197 1.83 14.37 -7.77
CA THR A 197 2.23 15.09 -8.97
C THR A 197 1.01 15.57 -9.74
N PHE A 198 1.09 16.78 -10.30
CA PHE A 198 0.11 17.23 -11.28
C PHE A 198 0.45 16.67 -12.64
N VAL A 199 -0.43 15.85 -13.20
CA VAL A 199 -0.30 15.31 -14.54
C VAL A 199 -1.14 16.17 -15.50
N LYS A 200 -0.56 16.61 -16.60
CA LYS A 200 -1.27 17.36 -17.62
C LYS A 200 -2.27 16.45 -18.33
N LYS A 201 -3.41 17.01 -18.72
CA LYS A 201 -4.45 16.26 -19.44
C LYS A 201 -3.94 15.65 -20.75
N GLU A 202 -3.05 16.36 -21.42
CA GLU A 202 -2.43 15.95 -22.67
C GLU A 202 -1.53 14.72 -22.54
N ASP A 203 -0.98 14.47 -21.33
CA ASP A 203 -0.11 13.32 -21.04
C ASP A 203 -0.91 12.05 -20.71
N LEU A 204 -2.23 12.14 -20.59
CA LEU A 204 -3.10 11.00 -20.29
C LEU A 204 -3.59 10.29 -21.56
N PRO A 205 -3.76 8.97 -21.48
CA PRO A 205 -3.50 8.08 -20.35
C PRO A 205 -2.03 7.70 -20.22
N LEU A 206 -1.51 7.66 -19.00
CA LEU A 206 -0.19 7.09 -18.71
C LEU A 206 -0.29 5.56 -18.66
N ARG A 207 0.57 4.88 -19.43
CA ARG A 207 0.63 3.42 -19.47
C ARG A 207 2.03 2.95 -19.15
N PHE A 208 2.18 2.19 -18.07
CA PHE A 208 3.46 1.64 -17.63
C PHE A 208 3.37 0.11 -17.56
N VAL A 209 4.47 -0.56 -17.89
CA VAL A 209 4.63 -2.00 -17.73
C VAL A 209 6.00 -2.31 -17.15
N ALA A 210 6.07 -3.33 -16.32
CA ALA A 210 7.32 -3.83 -15.76
C ALA A 210 7.25 -5.35 -15.59
N SER A 211 8.38 -6.00 -15.77
CA SER A 211 8.61 -7.39 -15.36
C SER A 211 9.52 -7.38 -14.13
N THR A 212 9.00 -7.79 -12.99
CA THR A 212 9.73 -7.76 -11.72
C THR A 212 9.50 -9.05 -10.94
N ALA A 213 10.44 -9.40 -10.05
CA ALA A 213 10.13 -10.28 -8.95
C ALA A 213 9.11 -9.62 -8.03
N CYS A 214 8.16 -10.41 -7.50
CA CYS A 214 7.13 -9.98 -6.57
C CYS A 214 7.19 -10.88 -5.33
N PHE A 215 7.02 -10.29 -4.14
CA PHE A 215 7.30 -10.97 -2.87
C PHE A 215 6.07 -10.90 -1.97
N ARG A 216 5.48 -12.05 -1.65
CA ARG A 216 4.36 -12.20 -0.73
C ARG A 216 4.64 -13.32 0.25
N LYS A 217 4.35 -13.13 1.53
CA LYS A 217 4.50 -14.17 2.55
C LYS A 217 3.47 -15.28 2.40
N GLU A 218 2.33 -15.00 1.74
CA GLU A 218 1.21 -15.92 1.60
C GLU A 218 0.83 -16.50 2.99
N ALA A 219 0.56 -15.61 3.95
CA ALA A 219 0.36 -15.96 5.35
C ALA A 219 -0.91 -16.79 5.61
N GLY A 220 -1.78 -16.95 4.61
CA GLY A 220 -2.95 -17.81 4.67
C GLY A 220 -2.60 -19.29 4.63
N SER A 221 -3.35 -20.12 5.34
CA SER A 221 -3.36 -21.58 5.16
C SER A 221 -4.18 -21.92 3.92
N TYR A 222 -3.59 -22.57 2.94
CA TYR A 222 -4.29 -23.25 1.84
C TYR A 222 -4.30 -24.74 2.09
#